data_fba172319d21eb20a2d349649f7b5758
#
_entry.id   fba172319d21eb20a2d349649f7b5758
#
_cell.length_a   1.000
_cell.length_b   1.000
_cell.length_c   1.000
_cell.angle_alpha   90.00
_cell.angle_beta   90.00
_cell.angle_gamma   90.00
#
_symmetry.space_group_name_H-M   'P 1'
#
loop_
_entity.id
_entity.type
_entity.pdbx_description
1 polymer ?
#
loop_
_entity_poly.entity_id
_entity_poly.type
_entity_poly.pdbx_seq_one_letter_code
_entity_poly.pdbx_strand_id
1 'polypeptide(L)'
;MAPFMLFILMSTLFYKVNSLTCYQCIPETSLTCTATKVECPVGQCGTMRTTSYMENNKLADMIMKNCSTTQQCVTASVNFGVTKTVISNKCCNTDLCNIQSEIEPPKSVPNGMKCYTCNGQHCASTLACIDGEDHCIKATVEIAGQMKIMQGCATGSFCKGDLSTQIGQSSLAVDLTCCVGNLCNRAKTVNQSHLFQLWVLLFTIVQTSF
;
A
#
# COMPACT_ATOMS: atom_id res chain seq x y z
N MET A 1 -20.61 23.62 -47.96
CA MET A 1 -20.44 22.68 -46.80
C MET A 1 -19.05 22.01 -46.79
N ALA A 2 -18.34 21.90 -47.87
CA ALA A 2 -16.98 21.30 -47.95
C ALA A 2 -15.87 22.04 -47.18
N PRO A 3 -15.79 23.40 -47.12
CA PRO A 3 -14.69 24.08 -46.42
C PRO A 3 -14.77 23.94 -44.90
N PHE A 4 -15.96 23.81 -44.35
CA PHE A 4 -16.16 23.66 -42.89
C PHE A 4 -15.71 22.28 -42.37
N MET A 5 -15.93 21.25 -43.17
CA MET A 5 -15.46 19.89 -42.86
C MET A 5 -13.91 19.80 -42.90
N LEU A 6 -13.27 20.51 -43.82
CA LEU A 6 -11.81 20.54 -43.96
C LEU A 6 -11.17 21.23 -42.73
N PHE A 7 -11.81 22.30 -42.20
CA PHE A 7 -11.32 23.02 -41.02
C PHE A 7 -11.40 22.19 -39.77
N ILE A 8 -12.46 21.38 -39.59
CA ILE A 8 -12.61 20.46 -38.46
C ILE A 8 -11.59 19.34 -38.54
N LEU A 9 -11.31 18.82 -39.76
CA LEU A 9 -10.31 17.77 -39.93
C LEU A 9 -8.88 18.27 -39.67
N MET A 10 -8.57 19.52 -40.01
CA MET A 10 -7.27 20.14 -39.75
C MET A 10 -7.07 20.46 -38.23
N SER A 11 -8.13 20.82 -37.51
CA SER A 11 -8.01 21.12 -36.09
C SER A 11 -7.77 19.86 -35.22
N THR A 12 -8.14 18.68 -35.68
CA THR A 12 -7.87 17.42 -34.98
C THR A 12 -6.44 16.91 -35.14
N LEU A 13 -5.70 17.40 -36.16
CA LEU A 13 -4.32 16.98 -36.40
C LEU A 13 -3.27 17.72 -35.55
N PHE A 14 -3.66 18.73 -34.77
CA PHE A 14 -2.74 19.51 -33.93
C PHE A 14 -2.90 19.25 -32.43
N TYR A 15 -3.58 18.18 -32.01
CA TYR A 15 -3.47 17.73 -30.63
C TYR A 15 -2.07 17.16 -30.42
N LYS A 16 -1.13 18.05 -30.17
CA LYS A 16 0.19 17.68 -29.68
C LYS A 16 -0.03 17.13 -28.26
N VAL A 17 -0.19 15.83 -28.15
CA VAL A 17 -0.09 15.17 -26.84
C VAL A 17 1.34 15.48 -26.37
N ASN A 18 1.46 16.38 -25.39
CA ASN A 18 2.74 16.63 -24.74
C ASN A 18 3.12 15.38 -23.97
N SER A 19 3.79 14.46 -24.65
CA SER A 19 4.39 13.28 -24.04
C SER A 19 5.61 13.73 -23.24
N LEU A 20 5.68 13.35 -21.98
CA LEU A 20 6.82 13.61 -21.12
C LEU A 20 7.87 12.51 -21.34
N THR A 21 9.12 12.87 -21.51
CA THR A 21 10.21 11.89 -21.52
C THR A 21 10.73 11.69 -20.09
N CYS A 22 10.75 10.46 -19.60
CA CYS A 22 11.22 10.12 -18.25
C CYS A 22 12.37 9.11 -18.31
N TYR A 23 13.14 9.00 -17.23
CA TYR A 23 14.00 7.85 -17.04
C TYR A 23 13.17 6.66 -16.51
N GLN A 24 13.42 5.49 -17.07
CA GLN A 24 12.91 4.20 -16.62
C GLN A 24 14.07 3.34 -16.13
N CYS A 25 13.92 2.79 -14.95
CA CYS A 25 14.87 1.87 -14.31
C CYS A 25 14.10 0.98 -13.35
N ILE A 26 13.89 -0.26 -13.71
CA ILE A 26 13.18 -1.27 -12.90
C ILE A 26 14.17 -2.38 -12.60
N PRO A 27 14.64 -2.53 -11.35
CA PRO A 27 15.51 -3.62 -10.96
C PRO A 27 14.78 -4.97 -11.06
N GLU A 28 15.33 -5.93 -11.78
CA GLU A 28 14.75 -7.28 -11.90
C GLU A 28 15.34 -8.24 -10.86
N THR A 29 16.63 -8.53 -10.96
CA THR A 29 17.32 -9.51 -10.09
C THR A 29 18.43 -8.89 -9.25
N SER A 30 18.92 -7.73 -9.64
CA SER A 30 19.90 -6.94 -8.90
C SER A 30 19.23 -5.69 -8.32
N LEU A 31 19.73 -5.17 -7.20
CA LEU A 31 19.23 -3.92 -6.60
C LEU A 31 19.55 -2.67 -7.43
N THR A 32 20.23 -2.84 -8.57
CA THR A 32 20.64 -1.78 -9.48
C THR A 32 20.12 -2.03 -10.87
N CYS A 33 19.80 -0.98 -11.61
CA CYS A 33 19.39 -1.03 -13.01
C CYS A 33 20.01 0.12 -13.80
N THR A 34 20.12 -0.05 -15.11
CA THR A 34 20.55 1.00 -16.02
C THR A 34 19.34 1.83 -16.44
N ALA A 35 19.40 3.15 -16.25
CA ALA A 35 18.31 4.03 -16.63
C ALA A 35 18.23 4.18 -18.15
N THR A 36 17.07 3.90 -18.73
CA THR A 36 16.72 4.16 -20.15
C THR A 36 15.70 5.29 -20.23
N LYS A 37 15.56 5.90 -21.40
CA LYS A 37 14.54 6.93 -21.62
C LYS A 37 13.26 6.28 -22.13
N VAL A 38 12.12 6.71 -21.62
CA VAL A 38 10.79 6.26 -22.02
C VAL A 38 9.86 7.46 -22.19
N GLU A 39 8.97 7.38 -23.15
CA GLU A 39 7.90 8.36 -23.31
C GLU A 39 6.70 8.02 -22.41
N CYS A 40 6.23 9.01 -21.66
CA CYS A 40 5.07 8.94 -20.80
C CYS A 40 3.94 9.76 -21.42
N PRO A 41 3.06 9.16 -22.22
CA PRO A 41 2.01 9.90 -22.91
C PRO A 41 0.96 10.48 -21.94
N VAL A 42 0.83 9.87 -20.78
CA VAL A 42 -0.05 10.33 -19.69
C VAL A 42 0.69 10.14 -18.37
N GLY A 43 0.70 11.17 -17.52
CA GLY A 43 1.28 11.08 -16.18
C GLY A 43 2.49 11.98 -15.96
N GLN A 44 3.33 11.58 -15.04
CA GLN A 44 4.49 12.30 -14.54
C GLN A 44 5.71 11.39 -14.51
N CYS A 45 6.91 11.95 -14.44
CA CYS A 45 8.10 11.16 -14.15
C CYS A 45 8.15 10.85 -12.65
N GLY A 46 8.25 9.59 -12.29
CA GLY A 46 8.32 9.14 -10.89
C GLY A 46 9.69 8.57 -10.54
N THR A 47 10.11 8.82 -9.30
CA THR A 47 11.19 8.09 -8.64
C THR A 47 10.61 7.48 -7.36
N MET A 48 10.53 6.17 -7.32
CA MET A 48 10.00 5.41 -6.18
C MET A 48 11.14 4.75 -5.43
N ARG A 49 11.19 4.98 -4.12
CA ARG A 49 12.06 4.27 -3.20
C ARG A 49 11.23 3.37 -2.29
N THR A 50 11.56 2.11 -2.26
CA THR A 50 11.00 1.13 -1.32
C THR A 50 12.07 0.71 -0.33
N THR A 51 11.83 0.96 0.95
CA THR A 51 12.75 0.58 2.03
C THR A 51 12.03 -0.37 2.98
N SER A 52 12.59 -1.54 3.20
CA SER A 52 12.07 -2.54 4.14
C SER A 52 13.00 -2.69 5.33
N TYR A 53 12.40 -2.83 6.51
CA TYR A 53 13.09 -2.99 7.78
C TYR A 53 12.61 -4.28 8.47
N MET A 54 13.49 -4.92 9.21
CA MET A 54 13.20 -6.01 10.14
C MET A 54 13.90 -5.70 11.47
N GLU A 55 13.14 -5.64 12.57
CA GLU A 55 13.64 -5.31 13.89
C GLU A 55 14.50 -4.01 13.91
N ASN A 56 14.04 -2.98 13.20
CA ASN A 56 14.72 -1.70 12.97
C ASN A 56 16.01 -1.75 12.11
N ASN A 57 16.46 -2.91 11.69
CA ASN A 57 17.55 -3.04 10.74
C ASN A 57 17.03 -2.93 9.31
N LYS A 58 17.71 -2.14 8.48
CA LYS A 58 17.35 -2.02 7.06
C LYS A 58 17.68 -3.33 6.35
N LEU A 59 16.64 -4.01 5.84
CA LEU A 59 16.73 -5.26 5.12
C LEU A 59 16.93 -5.05 3.62
N ALA A 60 16.20 -4.10 3.04
CA ALA A 60 16.26 -3.80 1.62
C ALA A 60 16.04 -2.31 1.38
N ASP A 61 16.64 -1.80 0.32
CA ASP A 61 16.50 -0.41 -0.14
C ASP A 61 16.60 -0.41 -1.66
N MET A 62 15.47 -0.20 -2.32
CA MET A 62 15.35 -0.29 -3.76
C MET A 62 14.83 1.02 -4.33
N ILE A 63 15.43 1.48 -5.43
CA ILE A 63 15.00 2.67 -6.15
C ILE A 63 14.58 2.25 -7.54
N MET A 64 13.38 2.67 -7.94
CA MET A 64 12.82 2.48 -9.27
C MET A 64 12.47 3.83 -9.88
N LYS A 65 12.58 3.92 -11.21
CA LYS A 65 12.17 5.09 -11.99
C LYS A 65 11.21 4.62 -13.07
N ASN A 66 10.10 5.33 -13.23
CA ASN A 66 9.12 5.02 -14.27
C ASN A 66 8.16 6.20 -14.49
N CYS A 67 7.27 6.05 -15.47
CA CYS A 67 6.07 6.87 -15.54
C CYS A 67 5.19 6.60 -14.31
N SER A 68 4.61 7.63 -13.75
CA SER A 68 3.72 7.53 -12.58
C SER A 68 2.46 8.35 -12.80
N THR A 69 1.34 7.86 -12.31
CA THR A 69 0.11 8.66 -12.22
C THR A 69 0.14 9.55 -10.98
N THR A 70 -0.68 10.59 -10.96
CA THR A 70 -0.77 11.50 -9.79
C THR A 70 -1.13 10.75 -8.49
N GLN A 71 -1.95 9.70 -8.58
CA GLN A 71 -2.34 8.87 -7.43
C GLN A 71 -1.19 8.05 -6.87
N GLN A 72 -0.19 7.74 -7.70
CA GLN A 72 1.01 6.99 -7.28
C GLN A 72 2.08 7.89 -6.65
N CYS A 73 1.95 9.23 -6.77
CA CYS A 73 2.91 10.21 -6.28
C CYS A 73 2.73 10.48 -4.78
N VAL A 74 2.81 9.46 -3.97
CA VAL A 74 2.53 9.49 -2.52
C VAL A 74 3.61 8.76 -1.74
N THR A 75 3.67 9.06 -0.44
CA THR A 75 4.38 8.24 0.52
C THR A 75 3.39 7.32 1.20
N ALA A 76 3.74 6.05 1.27
CA ALA A 76 2.95 5.00 1.92
C ALA A 76 3.84 4.19 2.85
N SER A 77 3.31 3.76 3.98
CA SER A 77 3.98 2.85 4.90
C SER A 77 3.03 1.82 5.47
N VAL A 78 3.59 0.67 5.78
CA VAL A 78 2.96 -0.38 6.59
C VAL A 78 3.98 -0.86 7.63
N ASN A 79 3.54 -0.94 8.88
CA ASN A 79 4.38 -1.22 10.03
C ASN A 79 3.68 -2.25 10.93
N PHE A 80 4.23 -3.45 10.99
CA PHE A 80 3.75 -4.55 11.82
C PHE A 80 4.57 -4.72 13.11
N GLY A 81 5.43 -3.76 13.44
CA GLY A 81 6.34 -3.80 14.58
C GLY A 81 7.63 -4.53 14.25
N VAL A 82 7.57 -5.83 13.98
CA VAL A 82 8.75 -6.64 13.58
C VAL A 82 9.23 -6.28 12.19
N THR A 83 8.30 -6.03 11.27
CA THR A 83 8.60 -5.62 9.89
C THR A 83 7.94 -4.29 9.57
N LYS A 84 8.64 -3.43 8.85
CA LYS A 84 8.14 -2.16 8.33
C LYS A 84 8.58 -1.99 6.89
N THR A 85 7.67 -1.57 6.02
CA THR A 85 7.96 -1.18 4.64
C THR A 85 7.49 0.25 4.40
N VAL A 86 8.35 1.06 3.83
CA VAL A 86 8.07 2.43 3.43
C VAL A 86 8.28 2.55 1.94
N ILE A 87 7.28 3.09 1.25
CA ILE A 87 7.32 3.40 -0.18
C ILE A 87 7.17 4.91 -0.30
N SER A 88 8.10 5.56 -0.97
CA SER A 88 8.02 6.99 -1.26
C SER A 88 8.20 7.21 -2.75
N ASN A 89 7.19 7.75 -3.40
CA ASN A 89 7.24 8.07 -4.82
C ASN A 89 7.17 9.60 -5.01
N LYS A 90 8.28 10.18 -5.43
CA LYS A 90 8.38 11.60 -5.80
C LYS A 90 8.18 11.73 -7.30
N CYS A 91 7.30 12.62 -7.70
CA CYS A 91 6.98 12.89 -9.10
C CYS A 91 7.34 14.31 -9.51
N CYS A 92 7.57 14.47 -10.80
CA CYS A 92 7.87 15.76 -11.42
C CYS A 92 7.35 15.80 -12.88
N ASN A 93 7.17 17.02 -13.42
CA ASN A 93 6.41 17.26 -14.65
C ASN A 93 7.25 17.89 -15.76
N THR A 94 8.56 17.70 -15.77
CA THR A 94 9.44 18.13 -16.84
C THR A 94 10.22 16.96 -17.40
N ASP A 95 10.68 17.08 -18.64
CA ASP A 95 11.45 16.01 -19.29
C ASP A 95 12.68 15.63 -18.46
N LEU A 96 12.86 14.32 -18.27
CA LEU A 96 14.00 13.72 -17.59
C LEU A 96 14.22 14.20 -16.15
N CYS A 97 13.20 14.79 -15.51
CA CYS A 97 13.33 15.36 -14.17
C CYS A 97 13.59 14.34 -13.06
N ASN A 98 13.26 13.06 -13.30
CA ASN A 98 13.51 11.98 -12.34
C ASN A 98 14.95 11.41 -12.41
N ILE A 99 15.92 12.21 -12.88
CA ILE A 99 17.33 11.82 -12.92
C ILE A 99 17.89 11.61 -11.53
N GLN A 100 17.53 12.48 -10.56
CA GLN A 100 17.98 12.40 -9.18
C GLN A 100 17.14 11.38 -8.39
N SER A 101 17.79 10.63 -7.52
CA SER A 101 17.17 9.55 -6.74
C SER A 101 17.13 9.86 -5.24
N GLU A 102 17.43 11.08 -4.84
CA GLU A 102 17.45 11.46 -3.43
C GLU A 102 16.02 11.58 -2.87
N ILE A 103 15.61 10.53 -2.19
CA ILE A 103 14.40 10.50 -1.36
C ILE A 103 14.86 10.26 0.06
N GLU A 104 14.69 11.24 0.93
CA GLU A 104 15.02 11.07 2.35
C GLU A 104 14.14 9.99 2.99
N PRO A 105 14.72 9.12 3.83
CA PRO A 105 13.93 8.18 4.60
C PRO A 105 13.04 8.94 5.63
N PRO A 106 11.88 8.41 5.99
CA PRO A 106 11.02 9.00 7.00
C PRO A 106 11.72 9.07 8.36
N LYS A 107 11.38 10.10 9.14
CA LYS A 107 12.05 10.39 10.44
C LYS A 107 11.70 9.44 11.57
N SER A 108 10.68 8.61 11.41
CA SER A 108 10.19 7.63 12.42
C SER A 108 9.78 8.29 13.75
N VAL A 109 9.08 9.41 13.68
CA VAL A 109 8.57 10.13 14.86
C VAL A 109 7.20 9.60 15.25
N PRO A 110 6.95 9.20 16.51
CA PRO A 110 5.63 8.80 16.97
C PRO A 110 4.60 9.92 16.78
N ASN A 111 3.41 9.58 16.24
CA ASN A 111 2.34 10.53 15.96
C ASN A 111 1.21 10.52 17.00
N GLY A 112 1.35 9.73 18.07
CA GLY A 112 0.37 9.61 19.16
C GLY A 112 -0.68 8.52 18.94
N MET A 113 -0.84 7.98 17.72
CA MET A 113 -1.75 6.88 17.43
C MET A 113 -1.14 5.54 17.86
N LYS A 114 -1.99 4.59 18.25
CA LYS A 114 -1.60 3.21 18.60
C LYS A 114 -2.51 2.21 17.91
N CYS A 115 -1.93 1.10 17.45
CA CYS A 115 -2.66 -0.02 16.88
C CYS A 115 -2.28 -1.32 17.59
N TYR A 116 -3.13 -2.34 17.52
CA TYR A 116 -2.72 -3.68 17.92
C TYR A 116 -1.68 -4.22 16.95
N THR A 117 -0.75 -5.02 17.50
CA THR A 117 0.26 -5.76 16.73
C THR A 117 0.36 -7.19 17.24
N CYS A 118 0.91 -8.07 16.40
CA CYS A 118 1.09 -9.49 16.73
C CYS A 118 2.58 -9.77 16.98
N ASN A 119 2.88 -10.41 18.11
CA ASN A 119 4.21 -10.94 18.42
C ASN A 119 4.21 -12.47 18.29
N GLY A 120 4.19 -12.96 17.06
CA GLY A 120 4.06 -14.39 16.77
C GLY A 120 2.62 -14.90 16.90
N GLN A 121 2.25 -15.57 18.02
CA GLN A 121 0.92 -16.19 18.19
C GLN A 121 -0.12 -15.26 18.82
N HIS A 122 0.29 -14.20 19.51
CA HIS A 122 -0.61 -13.30 20.24
C HIS A 122 -0.68 -11.93 19.57
N CYS A 123 -1.90 -11.48 19.27
CA CYS A 123 -2.19 -10.17 18.66
C CYS A 123 -2.81 -9.20 19.69
N ALA A 124 -2.21 -9.09 20.87
CA ALA A 124 -2.66 -8.22 21.96
C ALA A 124 -1.65 -7.12 22.34
N SER A 125 -0.46 -7.14 21.74
CA SER A 125 0.54 -6.10 21.93
C SER A 125 0.11 -4.81 21.21
N THR A 126 0.62 -3.66 21.65
CA THR A 126 0.35 -2.37 21.00
C THR A 126 1.60 -1.81 20.37
N LEU A 127 1.43 -1.21 19.21
CA LEU A 127 2.46 -0.52 18.44
C LEU A 127 2.13 0.97 18.39
N ALA A 128 3.09 1.84 18.70
CA ALA A 128 2.98 3.27 18.45
C ALA A 128 3.19 3.54 16.96
N CYS A 129 2.22 4.17 16.32
CA CYS A 129 2.31 4.57 14.93
C CYS A 129 3.23 5.78 14.77
N ILE A 130 3.90 5.88 13.64
CA ILE A 130 4.92 6.89 13.35
C ILE A 130 4.58 7.68 12.09
N ASP A 131 5.09 8.91 12.02
CA ASP A 131 4.96 9.78 10.85
C ASP A 131 3.49 9.89 10.36
N GLY A 132 3.22 9.55 9.11
CA GLY A 132 1.89 9.60 8.48
C GLY A 132 1.04 8.33 8.65
N GLU A 133 1.39 7.40 9.55
CA GLU A 133 0.63 6.17 9.81
C GLU A 133 -0.66 6.50 10.59
N ASP A 134 -1.72 6.85 9.89
CA ASP A 134 -3.00 7.34 10.40
C ASP A 134 -4.12 6.29 10.41
N HIS A 135 -3.79 5.04 10.08
CA HIS A 135 -4.69 3.88 10.06
C HIS A 135 -4.11 2.72 10.84
N CYS A 136 -4.97 1.91 11.43
CA CYS A 136 -4.60 0.56 11.85
C CYS A 136 -4.94 -0.44 10.75
N ILE A 137 -4.05 -1.42 10.58
CA ILE A 137 -4.17 -2.45 9.56
C ILE A 137 -4.25 -3.84 10.18
N LYS A 138 -5.02 -4.72 9.56
CA LYS A 138 -5.02 -6.16 9.77
C LYS A 138 -4.89 -6.85 8.42
N ALA A 139 -3.88 -7.68 8.27
CA ALA A 139 -3.65 -8.49 7.09
C ALA A 139 -3.64 -9.96 7.45
N THR A 140 -4.23 -10.79 6.60
CA THR A 140 -4.09 -12.24 6.64
C THR A 140 -3.19 -12.65 5.49
N VAL A 141 -2.08 -13.29 5.80
CA VAL A 141 -1.06 -13.70 4.82
C VAL A 141 -0.87 -15.20 4.87
N GLU A 142 -0.63 -15.81 3.71
CA GLU A 142 -0.25 -17.22 3.62
C GLU A 142 1.27 -17.32 3.58
N ILE A 143 1.86 -17.98 4.58
CA ILE A 143 3.30 -18.22 4.66
C ILE A 143 3.52 -19.72 4.80
N ALA A 144 4.19 -20.32 3.82
CA ALA A 144 4.49 -21.76 3.80
C ALA A 144 3.22 -22.64 4.02
N GLY A 145 2.11 -22.31 3.37
CA GLY A 145 0.83 -23.02 3.49
C GLY A 145 0.07 -22.76 4.79
N GLN A 146 0.52 -21.83 5.62
CA GLN A 146 -0.13 -21.46 6.88
C GLN A 146 -0.65 -20.02 6.83
N MET A 147 -1.92 -19.84 7.20
CA MET A 147 -2.51 -18.51 7.33
C MET A 147 -2.01 -17.84 8.61
N LYS A 148 -1.41 -16.66 8.48
CA LYS A 148 -0.94 -15.85 9.61
C LYS A 148 -1.61 -14.49 9.60
N ILE A 149 -1.98 -14.02 10.78
CA ILE A 149 -2.55 -12.69 10.98
C ILE A 149 -1.41 -11.75 11.36
N MET A 150 -1.34 -10.62 10.65
CA MET A 150 -0.46 -9.50 10.95
C MET A 150 -1.32 -8.28 11.27
N GLN A 151 -0.95 -7.54 12.30
CA GLN A 151 -1.64 -6.33 12.72
C GLN A 151 -0.61 -5.22 12.97
N GLY A 152 -0.99 -3.97 12.72
CA GLY A 152 -0.06 -2.85 12.89
C GLY A 152 -0.63 -1.51 12.45
N CYS A 153 0.26 -0.60 12.09
CA CYS A 153 -0.05 0.73 11.59
C CYS A 153 0.17 0.81 10.08
N ALA A 154 -0.58 1.68 9.42
CA ALA A 154 -0.40 1.98 8.00
C ALA A 154 -0.79 3.43 7.70
N THR A 155 -0.30 3.96 6.58
CA THR A 155 -0.80 5.23 6.04
C THR A 155 -2.11 5.00 5.30
N GLY A 156 -2.99 6.02 5.26
CA GLY A 156 -4.21 5.98 4.46
C GLY A 156 -3.96 5.78 2.96
N SER A 157 -2.83 6.25 2.45
CA SER A 157 -2.38 6.00 1.07
C SER A 157 -2.10 4.52 0.80
N PHE A 158 -1.55 3.79 1.78
CA PHE A 158 -1.39 2.33 1.68
C PHE A 158 -2.74 1.62 1.67
N CYS A 159 -3.66 2.04 2.53
CA CYS A 159 -4.98 1.42 2.69
C CYS A 159 -5.94 1.63 1.51
N LYS A 160 -5.84 2.76 0.80
CA LYS A 160 -6.76 3.16 -0.28
C LYS A 160 -6.25 2.85 -1.68
N GLY A 161 -4.98 2.53 -1.82
CA GLY A 161 -4.32 2.56 -3.12
C GLY A 161 -4.10 1.22 -3.78
N ASP A 162 -3.81 1.31 -5.07
CA ASP A 162 -3.27 0.23 -5.89
C ASP A 162 -1.93 -0.32 -5.37
N LEU A 163 -1.29 0.40 -4.41
CA LEU A 163 -0.08 -0.04 -3.72
C LEU A 163 -0.30 -1.30 -2.88
N SER A 164 -1.49 -1.45 -2.27
CA SER A 164 -1.86 -2.69 -1.57
C SER A 164 -1.99 -3.87 -2.54
N THR A 165 -2.48 -3.62 -3.76
CA THR A 165 -2.57 -4.64 -4.82
C THR A 165 -1.21 -4.94 -5.44
N GLN A 166 -0.32 -3.96 -5.60
CA GLN A 166 1.04 -4.18 -6.11
C GLN A 166 1.91 -4.99 -5.13
N ILE A 167 1.75 -4.77 -3.82
CA ILE A 167 2.42 -5.57 -2.79
C ILE A 167 1.72 -6.92 -2.62
N GLY A 168 0.39 -6.98 -2.77
CA GLY A 168 -0.42 -8.20 -2.72
C GLY A 168 -0.27 -9.09 -3.97
N GLN A 169 0.14 -8.56 -5.13
CA GLN A 169 0.50 -9.37 -6.30
C GLN A 169 1.78 -10.20 -6.10
N SER A 170 2.59 -9.88 -5.10
CA SER A 170 3.62 -10.81 -4.61
C SER A 170 3.03 -11.98 -3.77
N SER A 171 1.78 -12.38 -4.05
CA SER A 171 1.12 -13.65 -3.70
C SER A 171 1.01 -14.03 -2.22
N LEU A 172 1.14 -13.10 -1.26
CA LEU A 172 1.15 -13.45 0.15
C LEU A 172 -0.04 -12.91 0.97
N ALA A 173 -0.72 -11.84 0.55
CA ALA A 173 -1.86 -11.30 1.29
C ALA A 173 -3.18 -11.82 0.72
N VAL A 174 -3.94 -12.56 1.53
CA VAL A 174 -5.26 -13.11 1.17
C VAL A 174 -6.38 -12.14 1.53
N ASP A 175 -6.22 -11.37 2.61
CA ASP A 175 -7.20 -10.38 3.07
C ASP A 175 -6.47 -9.22 3.77
N LEU A 176 -6.93 -7.98 3.49
CA LEU A 176 -6.39 -6.78 4.08
C LEU A 176 -7.53 -5.84 4.46
N THR A 177 -7.55 -5.43 5.72
CA THR A 177 -8.54 -4.48 6.24
C THR A 177 -7.85 -3.36 6.99
N CYS A 178 -8.30 -2.11 6.76
CA CYS A 178 -7.84 -0.93 7.48
C CYS A 178 -9.00 -0.27 8.23
N CYS A 179 -8.68 0.39 9.34
CA CYS A 179 -9.62 1.18 10.10
C CYS A 179 -8.95 2.45 10.67
N VAL A 180 -9.75 3.47 10.96
CA VAL A 180 -9.31 4.74 11.54
C VAL A 180 -9.60 4.77 13.03
N GLY A 181 -8.66 5.26 13.82
CA GLY A 181 -8.77 5.42 15.26
C GLY A 181 -7.87 4.47 16.06
N ASN A 182 -7.58 4.86 17.29
CA ASN A 182 -6.72 4.08 18.18
C ASN A 182 -7.27 2.66 18.40
N LEU A 183 -6.42 1.66 18.22
CA LEU A 183 -6.68 0.26 18.53
C LEU A 183 -7.92 -0.32 17.80
N CYS A 184 -8.31 0.24 16.64
CA CYS A 184 -9.51 -0.19 15.91
C CYS A 184 -9.36 -1.57 15.25
N ASN A 185 -8.13 -2.06 15.03
CA ASN A 185 -7.84 -3.36 14.42
C ASN A 185 -7.90 -4.53 15.39
N ARG A 186 -8.61 -4.38 16.52
CA ARG A 186 -8.84 -5.46 17.48
C ARG A 186 -9.53 -6.65 16.79
N ALA A 187 -9.16 -7.87 17.17
CA ALA A 187 -9.91 -9.06 16.78
C ALA A 187 -11.37 -8.90 17.20
N LYS A 188 -12.32 -9.05 16.27
CA LYS A 188 -13.74 -9.11 16.62
C LYS A 188 -13.91 -10.34 17.53
N THR A 189 -14.12 -10.13 18.81
CA THR A 189 -14.65 -11.19 19.66
C THR A 189 -16.02 -11.56 19.10
N VAL A 190 -16.20 -12.80 18.71
CA VAL A 190 -17.53 -13.33 18.38
C VAL A 190 -18.40 -13.03 19.59
N ASN A 191 -19.46 -12.23 19.36
CA ASN A 191 -20.30 -11.75 20.44
C ASN A 191 -20.91 -12.97 21.12
N GLN A 192 -20.56 -13.19 22.38
CA GLN A 192 -20.97 -14.34 23.18
C GLN A 192 -22.51 -14.47 23.28
N SER A 193 -23.22 -13.38 22.95
CA SER A 193 -24.70 -13.36 22.88
C SER A 193 -25.26 -14.30 21.81
N HIS A 194 -24.59 -14.49 20.65
CA HIS A 194 -25.05 -15.42 19.63
C HIS A 194 -24.81 -16.87 20.01
N LEU A 195 -23.72 -17.16 20.71
CA LEU A 195 -23.48 -18.50 21.26
C LEU A 195 -24.51 -18.85 22.35
N PHE A 196 -24.87 -17.91 23.19
CA PHE A 196 -25.90 -18.11 24.22
C PHE A 196 -27.29 -18.35 23.60
N GLN A 197 -27.65 -17.60 22.57
CA GLN A 197 -28.90 -17.82 21.81
C GLN A 197 -28.92 -19.19 21.13
N LEU A 198 -27.80 -19.64 20.56
CA LEU A 198 -27.69 -20.97 19.95
C LEU A 198 -27.84 -22.08 21.01
N TRP A 199 -27.25 -21.92 22.20
CA TRP A 199 -27.40 -22.86 23.32
C TRP A 199 -28.84 -22.95 23.84
N VAL A 200 -29.53 -21.80 23.96
CA VAL A 200 -30.93 -21.76 24.35
C VAL A 200 -31.84 -22.45 23.34
N LEU A 201 -31.61 -22.23 22.03
CA LEU A 201 -32.32 -22.88 20.92
C LEU A 201 -32.10 -24.39 20.93
N LEU A 202 -30.87 -24.85 21.09
CA LEU A 202 -30.56 -26.29 21.18
C LEU A 202 -31.23 -26.94 22.38
N PHE A 203 -31.24 -26.25 23.55
CA PHE A 203 -31.87 -26.76 24.77
C PHE A 203 -33.40 -26.89 24.64
N THR A 204 -34.04 -25.92 23.96
CA THR A 204 -35.49 -25.99 23.69
C THR A 204 -35.86 -27.10 22.75
N ILE A 205 -35.04 -27.35 21.68
CA ILE A 205 -35.29 -28.44 20.74
C ILE A 205 -35.16 -29.80 21.40
N VAL A 206 -34.18 -29.99 22.30
CA VAL A 206 -34.01 -31.24 23.03
C VAL A 206 -35.17 -31.50 23.98
N GLN A 207 -35.72 -30.47 24.66
CA GLN A 207 -36.87 -30.63 25.58
C GLN A 207 -38.20 -30.90 24.87
N THR A 208 -38.35 -30.52 23.59
CA THR A 208 -39.59 -30.79 22.80
C THR A 208 -39.53 -32.14 22.08
N SER A 209 -38.41 -32.86 22.14
CA SER A 209 -38.21 -34.17 21.49
C SER A 209 -38.34 -35.35 22.48
N PHE A 210 -38.67 -35.09 23.70
CA PHE A 210 -39.07 -36.08 24.75
C PHE A 210 -40.45 -35.75 25.23
#